data_30cda78d70ef9b78d51b42b9e953356e
#
_entry.id   30cda78d70ef9b78d51b42b9e953356e
#
_cell.length_a   1.000
_cell.length_b   1.000
_cell.length_c   1.000
_cell.angle_alpha   90.00
_cell.angle_beta   90.00
_cell.angle_gamma   90.00
#
_symmetry.space_group_name_H-M   'P 1'
#
loop_
_entity.id
_entity.type
_entity.pdbx_description
1 polymer ?
#
loop_
_entity_poly.entity_id
_entity_poly.type
_entity_poly.pdbx_seq_one_letter_code
_entity_poly.pdbx_strand_id
1 'polypeptide(L)'
;MSEVDFLNDAIAERFGFVRRARGPFLYTQKGVRLTDLYRDAGRAVLGWGGTGAFTMFKNVLSRGLTGSFPTCFSGRLLKAVETLLDSKRKIFVFNDRQKALSAAVVIFSEGTFFWKPWRTEGVVWSSADCVIVEPPLAWTPGIFILAVLDNEKNEAALAGLALSSVRISAAVEAACARSIYDIILAVQSKSEKDWFIYDTVLTKYWERRGPYLYPKVPKEKYCEFAEHCLDCAVVVSPFYDVPGIVPFGADPGVFSALKKKPFVMEKI
;
A
#
# COMPACT_ATOMS: atom_id res chain seq x y z
N MET A 1 -1.21 -11.04 -20.25
CA MET A 1 -0.85 -9.66 -19.82
C MET A 1 -1.63 -9.37 -18.56
N SER A 2 -0.98 -8.97 -17.49
CA SER A 2 -1.69 -8.62 -16.27
C SER A 2 -2.36 -7.25 -16.41
N GLU A 3 -3.38 -6.95 -15.56
CA GLU A 3 -4.04 -5.64 -15.56
C GLU A 3 -3.08 -4.50 -15.19
N VAL A 4 -2.03 -4.82 -14.43
CA VAL A 4 -0.94 -3.88 -14.12
C VAL A 4 -0.08 -3.61 -15.35
N ASP A 5 0.22 -4.63 -16.16
CA ASP A 5 0.95 -4.46 -17.42
C ASP A 5 0.14 -3.56 -18.37
N PHE A 6 -1.16 -3.80 -18.48
CA PHE A 6 -2.05 -2.96 -19.28
C PHE A 6 -2.00 -1.48 -18.84
N LEU A 7 -2.05 -1.20 -17.54
CA LEU A 7 -1.91 0.17 -17.02
C LEU A 7 -0.56 0.79 -17.37
N ASN A 8 0.52 0.03 -17.20
CA ASN A 8 1.86 0.50 -17.48
C ASN A 8 2.06 0.78 -18.98
N ASP A 9 1.54 -0.08 -19.84
CA ASP A 9 1.57 0.11 -21.30
C ASP A 9 0.74 1.33 -21.70
N ALA A 10 -0.46 1.50 -21.15
CA ALA A 10 -1.31 2.66 -21.41
C ALA A 10 -0.66 3.99 -20.96
N ILE A 11 0.10 4.00 -19.86
CA ILE A 11 0.88 5.16 -19.43
C ILE A 11 2.05 5.41 -20.40
N ALA A 12 2.80 4.37 -20.75
CA ALA A 12 3.96 4.47 -21.62
C ALA A 12 3.59 4.99 -23.02
N GLU A 13 2.51 4.50 -23.58
CA GLU A 13 1.99 4.90 -24.90
C GLU A 13 1.59 6.39 -24.90
N ARG A 14 0.79 6.83 -23.93
CA ARG A 14 0.29 8.22 -23.86
C ARG A 14 1.38 9.22 -23.46
N PHE A 15 2.18 8.89 -22.45
CA PHE A 15 3.03 9.85 -21.74
C PHE A 15 4.53 9.48 -21.74
N GLY A 16 4.91 8.33 -22.31
CA GLY A 16 6.26 7.78 -22.16
C GLY A 16 6.49 7.19 -20.78
N PHE A 17 7.68 6.65 -20.54
CA PHE A 17 8.02 5.99 -19.28
C PHE A 17 8.01 6.95 -18.09
N VAL A 18 7.69 6.41 -16.90
CA VAL A 18 7.81 7.15 -15.64
C VAL A 18 9.29 7.33 -15.31
N ARG A 19 9.74 8.57 -15.21
CA ARG A 19 11.14 8.94 -14.88
C ARG A 19 11.35 9.21 -13.41
N ARG A 20 10.28 9.61 -12.71
CA ARG A 20 10.32 9.96 -11.28
C ARG A 20 8.95 9.76 -10.66
N ALA A 21 8.93 9.27 -9.42
CA ALA A 21 7.74 9.22 -8.57
C ALA A 21 8.02 9.99 -7.27
N ARG A 22 7.11 10.89 -6.86
CA ARG A 22 7.25 11.67 -5.64
C ARG A 22 5.88 12.11 -5.09
N GLY A 23 5.67 11.92 -3.78
CA GLY A 23 4.39 12.22 -3.15
C GLY A 23 3.25 11.51 -3.88
N PRO A 24 2.15 12.18 -4.23
CA PRO A 24 1.05 11.56 -4.97
C PRO A 24 1.24 11.59 -6.50
N PHE A 25 2.44 11.80 -7.02
CA PHE A 25 2.67 12.07 -8.43
C PHE A 25 3.67 11.15 -9.09
N LEU A 26 3.37 10.80 -10.36
CA LEU A 26 4.30 10.22 -11.31
C LEU A 26 4.67 11.28 -12.35
N TYR A 27 5.96 11.37 -12.68
CA TYR A 27 6.50 12.30 -13.67
C TYR A 27 7.00 11.51 -14.85
N THR A 28 6.46 11.79 -16.03
CA THR A 28 6.71 11.00 -17.23
C THR A 28 7.78 11.61 -18.13
N GLN A 29 8.22 10.83 -19.12
CA GLN A 29 9.23 11.24 -20.07
C GLN A 29 8.79 12.41 -20.94
N LYS A 30 7.50 12.50 -21.29
CA LYS A 30 6.93 13.63 -22.06
C LYS A 30 6.64 14.87 -21.18
N GLY A 31 7.13 14.91 -19.93
CA GLY A 31 6.98 16.05 -19.02
C GLY A 31 5.61 16.18 -18.36
N VAL A 32 4.72 15.21 -18.54
CA VAL A 32 3.40 15.21 -17.91
C VAL A 32 3.51 14.69 -16.48
N ARG A 33 2.83 15.39 -15.55
CA ARG A 33 2.67 14.97 -14.17
C ARG A 33 1.32 14.30 -14.00
N LEU A 34 1.33 13.01 -13.66
CA LEU A 34 0.14 12.23 -13.40
C LEU A 34 -0.16 12.22 -11.89
N THR A 35 -1.42 12.38 -11.52
CA THR A 35 -1.88 12.22 -10.14
C THR A 35 -2.21 10.74 -9.92
N ASP A 36 -1.47 10.09 -9.05
CA ASP A 36 -1.58 8.65 -8.83
C ASP A 36 -2.49 8.35 -7.63
N LEU A 37 -3.67 7.81 -7.91
CA LEU A 37 -4.61 7.29 -6.90
C LEU A 37 -4.43 5.77 -6.67
N TYR A 38 -3.77 5.06 -7.58
CA TYR A 38 -3.52 3.62 -7.42
C TYR A 38 -2.45 3.32 -6.38
N ARG A 39 -1.36 4.08 -6.41
CA ARG A 39 -0.27 4.01 -5.44
C ARG A 39 0.23 2.59 -5.19
N ASP A 40 0.43 1.84 -6.27
CA ASP A 40 0.93 0.47 -6.21
C ASP A 40 0.07 -0.41 -5.28
N ALA A 41 -1.24 -0.46 -5.55
CA ALA A 41 -2.24 -1.14 -4.70
C ALA A 41 -2.27 -0.63 -3.24
N GLY A 42 -1.90 0.62 -3.02
CA GLY A 42 -1.87 1.23 -1.69
C GLY A 42 -0.54 1.10 -0.94
N ARG A 43 0.45 0.39 -1.48
CA ARG A 43 1.78 0.26 -0.84
C ARG A 43 2.52 1.60 -0.74
N ALA A 44 2.27 2.53 -1.66
CA ALA A 44 2.76 3.91 -1.59
C ALA A 44 1.76 4.85 -0.90
N VAL A 45 1.02 4.38 0.11
CA VAL A 45 -0.02 5.17 0.81
C VAL A 45 0.52 6.48 1.39
N LEU A 46 1.75 6.51 1.87
CA LEU A 46 2.45 7.71 2.34
C LEU A 46 3.02 8.58 1.21
N GLY A 47 2.79 8.20 -0.04
CA GLY A 47 3.36 8.81 -1.24
C GLY A 47 4.65 8.13 -1.70
N TRP A 48 4.97 8.35 -2.97
CA TRP A 48 6.19 7.88 -3.59
C TRP A 48 7.41 8.60 -3.00
N GLY A 49 8.53 7.89 -2.95
CA GLY A 49 9.78 8.46 -2.44
C GLY A 49 9.73 8.78 -0.94
N GLY A 50 8.99 7.99 -0.18
CA GLY A 50 8.79 8.09 1.27
C GLY A 50 10.10 8.41 2.00
N THR A 51 10.12 9.55 2.64
CA THR A 51 11.34 10.27 3.04
C THR A 51 12.23 9.50 4.01
N GLY A 52 11.67 8.95 5.09
CA GLY A 52 12.41 8.27 6.14
C GLY A 52 12.92 6.88 5.72
N ALA A 53 12.06 6.11 5.04
CA ALA A 53 12.37 4.74 4.64
C ALA A 53 13.50 4.67 3.61
N PHE A 54 13.46 5.51 2.55
CA PHE A 54 14.53 5.54 1.54
C PHE A 54 15.86 6.06 2.07
N THR A 55 15.83 7.02 2.99
CA THR A 55 17.03 7.49 3.67
C THR A 55 17.64 6.36 4.50
N MET A 56 16.82 5.63 5.25
CA MET A 56 17.27 4.49 6.03
C MET A 56 17.85 3.38 5.14
N PHE A 57 17.17 3.06 4.03
CA PHE A 57 17.66 2.10 3.05
C PHE A 57 19.08 2.46 2.56
N LYS A 58 19.27 3.68 2.07
CA LYS A 58 20.58 4.16 1.59
C LYS A 58 21.65 4.13 2.67
N ASN A 59 21.32 4.54 3.89
CA ASN A 59 22.25 4.55 5.01
C ASN A 59 22.72 3.14 5.40
N VAL A 60 21.87 2.14 5.29
CA VAL A 60 22.23 0.74 5.58
C VAL A 60 23.05 0.15 4.44
N LEU A 61 22.68 0.44 3.19
CA LEU A 61 23.47 0.03 2.02
C LEU A 61 24.88 0.61 2.06
N SER A 62 25.05 1.89 2.43
CA SER A 62 26.37 2.54 2.50
C SER A 62 27.29 1.93 3.56
N ARG A 63 26.75 1.16 4.51
CA ARG A 63 27.52 0.39 5.51
C ARG A 63 27.93 -1.00 4.99
N GLY A 64 27.61 -1.36 3.75
CA GLY A 64 27.89 -2.67 3.16
C GLY A 64 27.07 -3.82 3.74
N LEU A 65 25.94 -3.55 4.43
CA LEU A 65 25.11 -4.57 5.05
C LEU A 65 24.16 -5.25 4.03
N THR A 66 24.75 -5.90 3.03
CA THR A 66 24.03 -6.55 1.94
C THR A 66 24.08 -8.09 1.99
N GLY A 67 24.96 -8.64 2.84
CA GLY A 67 25.15 -10.08 2.99
C GLY A 67 24.12 -10.76 3.89
N SER A 68 24.23 -12.09 3.99
CA SER A 68 23.29 -12.94 4.76
C SER A 68 23.63 -13.09 6.24
N PHE A 69 24.51 -12.27 6.76
CA PHE A 69 24.89 -12.28 8.19
C PHE A 69 23.79 -11.66 9.07
N PRO A 70 23.71 -12.03 10.36
CA PRO A 70 22.75 -11.45 11.30
C PRO A 70 22.98 -9.95 11.50
N THR A 71 21.90 -9.17 11.54
CA THR A 71 21.93 -7.74 11.84
C THR A 71 20.86 -7.39 12.88
N CYS A 72 20.94 -6.19 13.45
CA CYS A 72 19.91 -5.72 14.40
C CYS A 72 18.61 -5.28 13.71
N PHE A 73 18.55 -5.29 12.38
CA PHE A 73 17.38 -4.72 11.66
C PHE A 73 16.16 -5.63 11.66
N SER A 74 16.35 -6.96 11.71
CA SER A 74 15.25 -7.90 11.91
C SER A 74 14.54 -7.68 13.25
N GLY A 75 15.29 -7.47 14.34
CA GLY A 75 14.71 -7.09 15.63
C GLY A 75 14.03 -5.72 15.63
N ARG A 76 14.54 -4.76 14.85
CA ARG A 76 13.89 -3.46 14.68
C ARG A 76 12.58 -3.57 13.87
N LEU A 77 12.55 -4.43 12.84
CA LEU A 77 11.34 -4.71 12.08
C LEU A 77 10.28 -5.36 12.97
N LEU A 78 10.66 -6.38 13.75
CA LEU A 78 9.77 -6.98 14.75
C LEU A 78 9.20 -5.93 15.69
N LYS A 79 10.05 -5.08 16.27
CA LYS A 79 9.62 -4.03 17.20
C LYS A 79 8.67 -3.01 16.55
N ALA A 80 8.89 -2.65 15.28
CA ALA A 80 7.99 -1.77 14.54
C ALA A 80 6.59 -2.40 14.36
N VAL A 81 6.54 -3.71 14.02
CA VAL A 81 5.26 -4.44 13.89
C VAL A 81 4.56 -4.57 15.24
N GLU A 82 5.29 -4.88 16.31
CA GLU A 82 4.74 -4.92 17.67
C GLU A 82 4.15 -3.57 18.08
N THR A 83 4.85 -2.47 17.76
CA THR A 83 4.37 -1.11 18.03
C THR A 83 3.11 -0.78 17.23
N LEU A 84 3.05 -1.20 15.95
CA LEU A 84 1.90 -0.99 15.08
C LEU A 84 0.65 -1.72 15.58
N LEU A 85 0.82 -2.95 16.08
CA LEU A 85 -0.28 -3.84 16.49
C LEU A 85 -0.56 -3.82 18.00
N ASP A 86 0.23 -3.04 18.75
CA ASP A 86 0.15 -2.90 20.22
C ASP A 86 0.15 -4.25 20.95
N SER A 87 1.00 -5.17 20.51
CA SER A 87 1.11 -6.53 21.11
C SER A 87 2.38 -7.24 20.68
N LYS A 88 2.80 -8.23 21.48
CA LYS A 88 3.94 -9.09 21.17
C LYS A 88 3.63 -10.02 20.00
N ARG A 89 4.55 -10.16 19.08
CA ARG A 89 4.37 -10.91 17.83
C ARG A 89 5.57 -11.77 17.47
N LYS A 90 5.30 -12.92 16.82
CA LYS A 90 6.26 -13.63 15.98
C LYS A 90 6.00 -13.23 14.53
N ILE A 91 7.03 -12.86 13.77
CA ILE A 91 6.88 -12.39 12.40
C ILE A 91 7.53 -13.32 11.38
N PHE A 92 6.87 -13.48 10.23
CA PHE A 92 7.34 -14.23 9.07
C PHE A 92 7.19 -13.37 7.84
N VAL A 93 8.24 -13.27 7.02
CA VAL A 93 8.25 -12.40 5.85
C VAL A 93 8.02 -13.21 4.58
N PHE A 94 7.18 -12.70 3.71
CA PHE A 94 6.88 -13.27 2.39
C PHE A 94 7.07 -12.20 1.31
N ASN A 95 7.41 -12.63 0.11
CA ASN A 95 7.50 -11.76 -1.07
C ASN A 95 6.31 -11.95 -2.04
N ASP A 96 5.31 -12.69 -1.59
CA ASP A 96 4.11 -13.00 -2.34
C ASP A 96 2.89 -12.97 -1.39
N ARG A 97 1.84 -12.25 -1.82
CA ARG A 97 0.62 -12.04 -1.03
C ARG A 97 -0.17 -13.33 -0.82
N GLN A 98 -0.24 -14.15 -1.86
CA GLN A 98 -0.95 -15.43 -1.82
C GLN A 98 -0.27 -16.41 -0.85
N LYS A 99 1.07 -16.46 -0.89
CA LYS A 99 1.85 -17.30 0.04
C LYS A 99 1.65 -16.86 1.48
N ALA A 100 1.67 -15.55 1.76
CA ALA A 100 1.41 -15.03 3.10
C ALA A 100 -0.01 -15.38 3.58
N LEU A 101 -1.01 -15.22 2.70
CA LEU A 101 -2.39 -15.55 3.01
C LEU A 101 -2.58 -17.06 3.21
N SER A 102 -2.02 -17.89 2.34
CA SER A 102 -2.10 -19.35 2.47
C SER A 102 -1.46 -19.84 3.77
N ALA A 103 -0.29 -19.30 4.13
CA ALA A 103 0.35 -19.59 5.41
C ALA A 103 -0.54 -19.20 6.60
N ALA A 104 -1.17 -18.03 6.54
CA ALA A 104 -2.07 -17.56 7.59
C ALA A 104 -3.32 -18.45 7.74
N VAL A 105 -3.98 -18.79 6.62
CA VAL A 105 -5.23 -19.59 6.63
C VAL A 105 -4.99 -21.03 7.09
N VAL A 106 -3.83 -21.61 6.79
CA VAL A 106 -3.46 -22.95 7.29
C VAL A 106 -3.34 -22.98 8.82
N ILE A 107 -2.84 -21.88 9.42
CA ILE A 107 -2.64 -21.80 10.87
C ILE A 107 -3.91 -21.28 11.57
N PHE A 108 -4.59 -20.30 10.95
CA PHE A 108 -5.73 -19.58 11.49
C PHE A 108 -6.85 -19.53 10.45
N SER A 109 -7.67 -20.59 10.39
CA SER A 109 -8.82 -20.68 9.46
C SER A 109 -9.82 -19.54 9.65
N GLU A 110 -9.92 -19.03 10.88
CA GLU A 110 -10.72 -17.86 11.23
C GLU A 110 -9.82 -16.79 11.88
N GLY A 111 -10.06 -15.51 11.53
CA GLY A 111 -9.38 -14.41 12.21
C GLY A 111 -8.06 -13.95 11.60
N THR A 112 -7.81 -14.26 10.31
CA THR A 112 -6.71 -13.65 9.57
C THR A 112 -7.16 -12.31 8.97
N PHE A 113 -6.45 -11.25 9.30
CA PHE A 113 -6.77 -9.90 8.84
C PHE A 113 -5.60 -9.25 8.12
N PHE A 114 -5.92 -8.45 7.08
CA PHE A 114 -4.96 -7.52 6.49
C PHE A 114 -5.05 -6.18 7.22
N TRP A 115 -3.94 -5.76 7.80
CA TRP A 115 -3.85 -4.44 8.40
C TRP A 115 -3.93 -3.36 7.32
N LYS A 116 -4.78 -2.35 7.54
CA LYS A 116 -4.88 -1.17 6.69
C LYS A 116 -4.93 0.09 7.56
N PRO A 117 -4.16 1.14 7.23
CA PRO A 117 -4.22 2.40 7.96
C PRO A 117 -5.61 3.04 7.85
N TRP A 118 -6.02 3.76 8.87
CA TRP A 118 -7.33 4.46 8.97
C TRP A 118 -8.57 3.58 8.79
N ARG A 119 -8.41 2.27 8.80
CA ARG A 119 -9.54 1.34 8.87
C ARG A 119 -9.82 1.01 10.33
N THR A 120 -10.97 1.43 10.82
CA THR A 120 -11.39 1.26 12.23
C THR A 120 -12.47 0.20 12.40
N GLU A 121 -12.93 -0.44 11.32
CA GLU A 121 -14.08 -1.34 11.35
C GLU A 121 -13.74 -2.67 12.06
N GLY A 122 -14.20 -2.78 13.31
CA GLY A 122 -14.46 -4.05 13.98
C GLY A 122 -13.27 -4.92 14.39
N VAL A 123 -12.02 -4.54 14.11
CA VAL A 123 -10.85 -5.36 14.46
C VAL A 123 -10.02 -4.70 15.55
N VAL A 124 -9.87 -5.39 16.68
CA VAL A 124 -8.91 -5.04 17.72
C VAL A 124 -7.58 -5.68 17.39
N TRP A 125 -6.65 -4.90 16.81
CA TRP A 125 -5.38 -5.41 16.29
C TRP A 125 -4.52 -6.10 17.36
N SER A 126 -4.54 -5.59 18.60
CA SER A 126 -3.73 -6.13 19.70
C SER A 126 -4.14 -7.56 20.10
N SER A 127 -5.39 -7.94 19.90
CA SER A 127 -5.92 -9.27 20.26
C SER A 127 -6.11 -10.20 19.05
N ALA A 128 -5.94 -9.72 17.82
CA ALA A 128 -6.04 -10.57 16.64
C ALA A 128 -4.92 -11.62 16.59
N ASP A 129 -5.27 -12.89 16.48
CA ASP A 129 -4.30 -14.01 16.47
C ASP A 129 -3.29 -13.87 15.33
N CYS A 130 -3.75 -13.44 14.15
CA CYS A 130 -2.94 -13.32 12.96
C CYS A 130 -3.26 -12.06 12.15
N VAL A 131 -2.24 -11.29 11.81
CA VAL A 131 -2.37 -10.07 11.00
C VAL A 131 -1.31 -10.08 9.90
N ILE A 132 -1.73 -9.83 8.67
CA ILE A 132 -0.81 -9.59 7.56
C ILE A 132 -0.60 -8.09 7.43
N VAL A 133 0.63 -7.64 7.60
CA VAL A 133 1.05 -6.24 7.47
C VAL A 133 1.81 -6.08 6.16
N GLU A 134 1.31 -5.20 5.30
CA GLU A 134 2.06 -4.69 4.16
C GLU A 134 2.74 -3.39 4.59
N PRO A 135 4.07 -3.35 4.73
CA PRO A 135 4.75 -2.10 5.05
C PRO A 135 4.43 -1.03 4.00
N PRO A 136 4.20 0.24 4.38
CA PRO A 136 3.90 1.32 3.44
C PRO A 136 5.15 1.75 2.66
N LEU A 137 5.71 0.81 1.94
CA LEU A 137 6.90 0.91 1.10
C LEU A 137 6.62 0.18 -0.21
N ALA A 138 6.41 0.93 -1.30
CA ALA A 138 6.28 0.33 -2.62
C ALA A 138 7.61 -0.32 -3.03
N TRP A 139 7.63 -1.65 -2.98
CA TRP A 139 8.78 -2.49 -3.26
C TRP A 139 8.36 -3.69 -4.08
N THR A 140 9.02 -3.94 -5.19
CA THR A 140 8.73 -5.09 -6.05
C THR A 140 9.68 -6.24 -5.69
N PRO A 141 9.16 -7.47 -5.49
CA PRO A 141 7.80 -7.97 -5.79
C PRO A 141 6.75 -7.69 -4.73
N GLY A 142 7.09 -7.14 -3.59
CA GLY A 142 6.22 -6.88 -2.46
C GLY A 142 6.82 -7.47 -1.18
N ILE A 143 6.37 -6.95 -0.04
CA ILE A 143 6.77 -7.45 1.29
C ILE A 143 5.50 -7.59 2.11
N PHE A 144 5.27 -8.81 2.58
CA PHE A 144 4.10 -9.20 3.37
C PHE A 144 4.60 -9.81 4.67
N ILE A 145 4.25 -9.20 5.79
CA ILE A 145 4.68 -9.65 7.11
C ILE A 145 3.50 -10.32 7.79
N LEU A 146 3.58 -11.63 7.94
CA LEU A 146 2.65 -12.39 8.76
C LEU A 146 3.05 -12.20 10.23
N ALA A 147 2.22 -11.53 11.00
CA ALA A 147 2.43 -11.22 12.40
C ALA A 147 1.46 -12.04 13.27
N VAL A 148 1.98 -13.07 13.93
CA VAL A 148 1.23 -13.97 14.80
C VAL A 148 1.35 -13.49 16.24
N LEU A 149 0.23 -13.43 16.97
CA LEU A 149 0.20 -13.05 18.38
C LEU A 149 1.02 -14.05 19.21
N ASP A 150 1.95 -13.53 20.00
CA ASP A 150 2.85 -14.35 20.82
C ASP A 150 2.13 -14.79 22.10
N ASN A 151 1.56 -15.98 22.04
CA ASN A 151 0.88 -16.66 23.16
C ASN A 151 1.02 -18.19 23.01
N GLU A 152 0.75 -18.93 24.10
CA GLU A 152 0.89 -20.40 24.16
C GLU A 152 0.04 -21.12 23.11
N LYS A 153 -1.19 -20.66 22.86
CA LYS A 153 -2.11 -21.25 21.86
C LYS A 153 -1.49 -21.18 20.46
N ASN A 154 -1.00 -20.00 20.08
CA ASN A 154 -0.44 -19.76 18.76
C ASN A 154 0.94 -20.39 18.61
N GLU A 155 1.71 -20.49 19.69
CA GLU A 155 2.97 -21.22 19.70
C GLU A 155 2.77 -22.70 19.42
N ALA A 156 1.77 -23.32 20.05
CA ALA A 156 1.38 -24.71 19.76
C ALA A 156 0.93 -24.90 18.30
N ALA A 157 0.16 -23.95 17.75
CA ALA A 157 -0.28 -23.97 16.35
C ALA A 157 0.89 -23.83 15.36
N LEU A 158 1.94 -23.11 15.72
CA LEU A 158 3.16 -22.96 14.92
C LEU A 158 4.13 -24.14 15.06
N ALA A 159 3.98 -24.93 16.12
CA ALA A 159 4.87 -26.06 16.38
C ALA A 159 4.74 -27.11 15.27
N GLY A 160 5.86 -27.48 14.67
CA GLY A 160 5.91 -28.43 13.56
C GLY A 160 5.63 -27.87 12.17
N LEU A 161 5.33 -26.58 12.05
CA LEU A 161 5.13 -25.94 10.75
C LEU A 161 6.42 -25.28 10.25
N ALA A 162 6.93 -25.77 9.12
CA ALA A 162 8.02 -25.12 8.40
C ALA A 162 7.47 -24.00 7.51
N LEU A 163 7.28 -22.80 8.07
CA LEU A 163 6.88 -21.65 7.28
C LEU A 163 8.04 -21.20 6.38
N SER A 164 7.78 -21.16 5.06
CA SER A 164 8.73 -20.70 4.06
C SER A 164 8.89 -19.17 4.09
N SER A 165 9.43 -18.64 5.20
CA SER A 165 9.76 -17.24 5.33
C SER A 165 10.94 -16.87 4.43
N VAL A 166 10.84 -15.75 3.69
CA VAL A 166 11.93 -15.23 2.87
C VAL A 166 12.84 -14.34 3.70
N ARG A 167 14.14 -14.44 3.46
CA ARG A 167 15.08 -13.42 3.94
C ARG A 167 15.05 -12.20 3.02
N ILE A 168 14.88 -11.05 3.62
CA ILE A 168 15.10 -9.76 2.97
C ILE A 168 16.40 -9.13 3.49
N SER A 169 17.03 -8.27 2.67
CA SER A 169 18.29 -7.64 3.08
C SER A 169 18.10 -6.68 4.26
N ALA A 170 19.14 -6.49 5.05
CA ALA A 170 19.14 -5.55 6.18
C ALA A 170 18.67 -4.13 5.79
N ALA A 171 19.00 -3.68 4.58
CA ALA A 171 18.57 -2.38 4.07
C ALA A 171 17.05 -2.33 3.86
N VAL A 172 16.45 -3.41 3.35
CA VAL A 172 14.99 -3.53 3.17
C VAL A 172 14.29 -3.67 4.52
N GLU A 173 14.82 -4.49 5.45
CA GLU A 173 14.28 -4.58 6.82
C GLU A 173 14.24 -3.21 7.51
N ALA A 174 15.33 -2.45 7.40
CA ALA A 174 15.44 -1.12 7.98
C ALA A 174 14.45 -0.12 7.35
N ALA A 175 14.27 -0.18 6.03
CA ALA A 175 13.30 0.64 5.30
C ALA A 175 11.87 0.30 5.69
N CYS A 176 11.53 -1.00 5.78
CA CYS A 176 10.22 -1.47 6.23
C CYS A 176 9.92 -1.03 7.66
N ALA A 177 10.87 -1.22 8.59
CA ALA A 177 10.71 -0.78 9.97
C ALA A 177 10.45 0.73 10.05
N ARG A 178 11.21 1.53 9.30
CA ARG A 178 11.02 2.98 9.24
C ARG A 178 9.67 3.37 8.65
N SER A 179 9.25 2.73 7.54
CA SER A 179 7.96 3.03 6.92
C SER A 179 6.77 2.68 7.83
N ILE A 180 6.90 1.62 8.66
CA ILE A 180 5.90 1.29 9.67
C ILE A 180 5.82 2.39 10.74
N TYR A 181 6.92 2.93 11.23
CA TYR A 181 6.87 4.07 12.15
C TYR A 181 6.30 5.32 11.48
N ASP A 182 6.63 5.58 10.21
CA ASP A 182 6.08 6.71 9.45
C ASP A 182 4.54 6.59 9.30
N ILE A 183 4.00 5.39 9.10
CA ILE A 183 2.54 5.20 9.02
C ILE A 183 1.86 5.31 10.38
N ILE A 184 2.49 4.86 11.47
CA ILE A 184 1.96 5.06 12.83
C ILE A 184 1.76 6.55 13.09
N LEU A 185 2.77 7.38 12.78
CA LEU A 185 2.68 8.84 12.91
C LEU A 185 1.61 9.44 11.99
N ALA A 186 1.52 8.94 10.75
CA ALA A 186 0.52 9.42 9.80
C ALA A 186 -0.92 9.10 10.25
N VAL A 187 -1.16 7.91 10.79
CA VAL A 187 -2.48 7.52 11.33
C VAL A 187 -2.90 8.43 12.48
N GLN A 188 -1.95 8.86 13.32
CA GLN A 188 -2.22 9.77 14.44
C GLN A 188 -2.43 11.24 14.00
N SER A 189 -1.77 11.68 12.93
CA SER A 189 -1.73 13.08 12.53
C SER A 189 -2.72 13.46 11.42
N LYS A 190 -3.13 12.48 10.61
CA LYS A 190 -4.05 12.70 9.50
C LYS A 190 -5.48 12.28 9.84
N SER A 191 -6.42 13.06 9.33
CA SER A 191 -7.83 12.90 9.63
C SER A 191 -8.69 13.31 8.44
N GLU A 192 -10.01 13.35 8.62
CA GLU A 192 -11.00 13.68 7.60
C GLU A 192 -10.66 14.99 6.84
N LYS A 193 -10.10 16.01 7.52
CA LYS A 193 -9.69 17.28 6.91
C LYS A 193 -8.63 17.14 5.81
N ASP A 194 -7.85 16.05 5.82
CA ASP A 194 -6.77 15.83 4.85
C ASP A 194 -7.28 15.24 3.53
N TRP A 195 -8.48 14.68 3.50
CA TRP A 195 -9.04 14.02 2.31
C TRP A 195 -10.41 14.54 1.85
N PHE A 196 -11.26 15.12 2.72
CA PHE A 196 -12.56 15.66 2.27
C PHE A 196 -12.42 16.81 1.27
N ILE A 197 -11.29 17.50 1.23
CA ILE A 197 -11.03 18.62 0.30
C ILE A 197 -11.13 18.22 -1.19
N TYR A 198 -11.01 16.92 -1.47
CA TYR A 198 -11.13 16.37 -2.83
C TYR A 198 -12.56 15.91 -3.17
N ASP A 199 -13.47 15.90 -2.23
CA ASP A 199 -14.82 15.33 -2.37
C ASP A 199 -15.65 15.99 -3.46
N THR A 200 -15.46 17.28 -3.72
CA THR A 200 -16.17 18.01 -4.76
C THR A 200 -16.03 17.39 -6.16
N VAL A 201 -14.96 16.63 -6.41
CA VAL A 201 -14.73 15.91 -7.66
C VAL A 201 -14.82 14.41 -7.48
N LEU A 202 -14.13 13.88 -6.46
CA LEU A 202 -13.97 12.45 -6.31
C LEU A 202 -15.28 11.72 -5.97
N THR A 203 -16.14 12.31 -5.14
CA THR A 203 -17.40 11.64 -4.72
C THR A 203 -18.42 11.47 -5.86
N LYS A 204 -18.20 12.08 -7.02
CA LYS A 204 -18.99 11.81 -8.23
C LYS A 204 -18.78 10.37 -8.74
N TYR A 205 -17.57 9.88 -8.63
CA TYR A 205 -17.15 8.61 -9.24
C TYR A 205 -16.78 7.54 -8.21
N TRP A 206 -16.50 7.93 -6.95
CA TRP A 206 -16.10 7.02 -5.89
C TRP A 206 -16.93 7.26 -4.62
N GLU A 207 -17.19 6.19 -3.91
CA GLU A 207 -17.54 6.21 -2.50
C GLU A 207 -16.24 6.34 -1.70
N ARG A 208 -16.10 7.41 -0.90
CA ARG A 208 -14.92 7.60 -0.07
C ARG A 208 -15.19 7.09 1.36
N ARG A 209 -14.29 6.25 1.85
CA ARG A 209 -14.26 5.77 3.24
C ARG A 209 -12.88 6.09 3.82
N GLY A 210 -12.79 7.13 4.64
CA GLY A 210 -11.50 7.71 5.01
C GLY A 210 -10.70 8.12 3.78
N PRO A 211 -9.44 7.74 3.62
CA PRO A 211 -8.66 8.03 2.42
C PRO A 211 -8.94 7.12 1.23
N TYR A 212 -9.74 6.05 1.39
CA TYR A 212 -9.97 5.04 0.37
C TYR A 212 -11.13 5.39 -0.55
N LEU A 213 -10.94 5.13 -1.84
CA LEU A 213 -11.85 5.46 -2.93
C LEU A 213 -12.37 4.17 -3.58
N TYR A 214 -13.62 3.82 -3.33
CA TYR A 214 -14.29 2.66 -3.92
C TYR A 214 -15.09 3.10 -5.14
N PRO A 215 -14.93 2.48 -6.34
CA PRO A 215 -15.64 2.90 -7.54
C PRO A 215 -17.15 2.85 -7.39
N LYS A 216 -17.85 3.90 -7.85
CA LYS A 216 -19.31 3.91 -8.06
C LYS A 216 -19.67 3.64 -9.51
N VAL A 217 -18.71 3.71 -10.41
CA VAL A 217 -18.88 3.39 -11.82
C VAL A 217 -19.19 1.91 -11.93
N PRO A 218 -20.16 1.48 -12.76
CA PRO A 218 -20.44 0.08 -13.01
C PRO A 218 -19.19 -0.68 -13.47
N LYS A 219 -19.04 -1.93 -13.03
CA LYS A 219 -17.83 -2.73 -13.29
C LYS A 219 -17.57 -2.88 -14.79
N GLU A 220 -18.63 -3.00 -15.59
CA GLU A 220 -18.58 -3.13 -17.04
C GLU A 220 -18.01 -1.89 -17.74
N LYS A 221 -18.16 -0.71 -17.13
CA LYS A 221 -17.68 0.57 -17.66
C LYS A 221 -16.36 1.01 -17.00
N TYR A 222 -15.82 0.20 -16.10
CA TYR A 222 -14.66 0.62 -15.31
C TYR A 222 -13.38 0.80 -16.14
N CYS A 223 -13.16 -0.05 -17.16
CA CYS A 223 -12.01 0.12 -18.06
C CYS A 223 -12.09 1.44 -18.82
N GLU A 224 -13.24 1.78 -19.39
CA GLU A 224 -13.46 3.06 -20.09
C GLU A 224 -13.24 4.25 -19.15
N PHE A 225 -13.73 4.12 -17.92
CA PHE A 225 -13.52 5.13 -16.88
C PHE A 225 -12.04 5.29 -16.50
N ALA A 226 -11.30 4.20 -16.37
CA ALA A 226 -9.87 4.24 -16.06
C ALA A 226 -9.07 4.92 -17.18
N GLU A 227 -9.37 4.61 -18.45
CA GLU A 227 -8.77 5.28 -19.59
C GLU A 227 -9.11 6.78 -19.62
N HIS A 228 -10.37 7.14 -19.37
CA HIS A 228 -10.79 8.54 -19.29
C HIS A 228 -10.08 9.29 -18.16
N CYS A 229 -9.90 8.67 -17.00
CA CYS A 229 -9.12 9.23 -15.91
C CYS A 229 -7.66 9.46 -16.34
N LEU A 230 -7.07 8.49 -17.04
CA LEU A 230 -5.70 8.58 -17.53
C LEU A 230 -5.55 9.74 -18.54
N ASP A 231 -6.52 9.94 -19.45
CA ASP A 231 -6.57 11.08 -20.36
C ASP A 231 -6.68 12.43 -19.62
N CYS A 232 -7.22 12.42 -18.40
CA CYS A 232 -7.24 13.56 -17.48
C CYS A 232 -5.99 13.63 -16.58
N ALA A 233 -4.94 12.88 -16.87
CA ALA A 233 -3.72 12.79 -16.08
C ALA A 233 -3.94 12.27 -14.65
N VAL A 234 -4.92 11.40 -14.45
CA VAL A 234 -5.23 10.73 -13.19
C VAL A 234 -5.07 9.22 -13.36
N VAL A 235 -4.16 8.61 -12.60
CA VAL A 235 -3.96 7.16 -12.57
C VAL A 235 -4.88 6.56 -11.51
N VAL A 236 -5.74 5.64 -11.90
CA VAL A 236 -6.63 4.89 -11.01
C VAL A 236 -6.20 3.43 -10.93
N SER A 237 -6.73 2.68 -9.98
CA SER A 237 -6.46 1.24 -9.89
C SER A 237 -6.83 0.54 -11.19
N PRO A 238 -6.01 -0.38 -11.73
CA PRO A 238 -6.43 -1.23 -12.84
C PRO A 238 -7.45 -2.29 -12.37
N PHE A 239 -7.55 -2.55 -11.08
CA PHE A 239 -8.45 -3.52 -10.47
C PHE A 239 -9.67 -2.81 -9.87
N TYR A 240 -10.86 -3.23 -10.27
CA TYR A 240 -12.11 -2.67 -9.74
C TYR A 240 -12.24 -2.79 -8.21
N ASP A 241 -11.84 -3.95 -7.68
CA ASP A 241 -11.99 -4.28 -6.25
C ASP A 241 -10.85 -3.75 -5.36
N VAL A 242 -9.82 -3.13 -5.96
CA VAL A 242 -8.72 -2.50 -5.22
C VAL A 242 -8.97 -1.00 -5.12
N PRO A 243 -9.28 -0.48 -3.93
CA PRO A 243 -9.61 0.93 -3.78
C PRO A 243 -8.43 1.83 -4.13
N GLY A 244 -8.74 2.96 -4.76
CA GLY A 244 -7.80 4.06 -4.88
C GLY A 244 -7.57 4.76 -3.55
N ILE A 245 -6.61 5.69 -3.52
CA ILE A 245 -6.28 6.48 -2.33
C ILE A 245 -6.29 7.96 -2.72
N VAL A 246 -6.94 8.79 -1.92
CA VAL A 246 -6.93 10.25 -2.14
C VAL A 246 -5.48 10.76 -2.19
N PRO A 247 -5.17 11.73 -3.05
CA PRO A 247 -3.80 12.24 -3.18
C PRO A 247 -3.49 13.30 -2.11
N PHE A 248 -3.70 12.93 -0.82
CA PHE A 248 -3.49 13.90 0.27
C PHE A 248 -2.09 14.54 0.19
N GLY A 249 -2.07 15.86 0.44
CA GLY A 249 -0.90 16.69 0.23
C GLY A 249 -0.76 17.27 -1.19
N ALA A 250 -1.65 16.90 -2.13
CA ALA A 250 -1.76 17.57 -3.41
C ALA A 250 -2.75 18.77 -3.34
N ASP A 251 -2.56 19.75 -4.22
CA ASP A 251 -3.56 20.78 -4.44
C ASP A 251 -4.82 20.18 -5.10
N PRO A 252 -6.05 20.50 -4.66
CA PRO A 252 -7.28 19.96 -5.27
C PRO A 252 -7.44 20.27 -6.76
N GLY A 253 -6.74 21.28 -7.27
CA GLY A 253 -6.69 21.62 -8.70
C GLY A 253 -6.12 20.53 -9.60
N VAL A 254 -5.48 19.49 -9.06
CA VAL A 254 -4.99 18.33 -9.83
C VAL A 254 -6.12 17.60 -10.56
N PHE A 255 -7.37 17.77 -10.13
CA PHE A 255 -8.56 17.21 -10.77
C PHE A 255 -9.28 18.16 -11.73
N SER A 256 -8.68 19.31 -12.06
CA SER A 256 -9.31 20.31 -12.93
C SER A 256 -9.65 19.75 -14.33
N ALA A 257 -8.83 18.88 -14.89
CA ALA A 257 -9.09 18.22 -16.16
C ALA A 257 -10.32 17.30 -16.08
N LEU A 258 -10.39 16.45 -15.05
CA LEU A 258 -11.52 15.55 -14.81
C LEU A 258 -12.82 16.32 -14.50
N LYS A 259 -12.71 17.52 -13.86
CA LYS A 259 -13.85 18.38 -13.62
C LYS A 259 -14.38 19.03 -14.90
N LYS A 260 -13.49 19.43 -15.82
CA LYS A 260 -13.84 20.05 -17.11
C LYS A 260 -14.35 19.03 -18.13
N LYS A 261 -13.84 17.82 -18.07
CA LYS A 261 -14.24 16.72 -18.95
C LYS A 261 -14.80 15.59 -18.06
N PRO A 262 -16.06 15.69 -17.60
CA PRO A 262 -16.64 14.67 -16.73
C PRO A 262 -16.89 13.38 -17.51
N PHE A 263 -16.63 12.24 -16.89
CA PHE A 263 -17.06 10.95 -17.39
C PHE A 263 -18.59 10.85 -17.26
N VAL A 264 -19.27 10.46 -18.35
CA VAL A 264 -20.73 10.33 -18.37
C VAL A 264 -21.09 8.93 -17.92
N MET A 265 -21.66 8.83 -16.72
CA MET A 265 -22.33 7.62 -16.27
C MET A 265 -23.77 7.68 -16.81
N GLU A 266 -24.13 6.85 -17.80
CA GLU A 266 -25.53 6.69 -18.16
C GLU A 266 -26.29 6.21 -16.92
N LYS A 267 -27.38 6.89 -16.60
CA LYS A 267 -28.30 6.43 -15.57
C LYS A 267 -28.90 5.12 -16.07
N ILE A 268 -28.61 4.03 -15.37
CA ILE A 268 -29.32 2.76 -15.51
C ILE A 268 -30.74 2.94 -14.96
#